data_b02e07c2cc62a7c9a8690a685789f1be
#
_entry.id   b02e07c2cc62a7c9a8690a685789f1be
#
_cell.length_a   1.000
_cell.length_b   1.000
_cell.length_c   1.000
_cell.angle_alpha   90.00
_cell.angle_beta   90.00
_cell.angle_gamma   90.00
#
_symmetry.space_group_name_H-M   'P 1'
#
loop_
_entity.id
_entity.type
_entity.pdbx_description
1 polymer ?
#
loop_
_entity_poly.entity_id
_entity_poly.type
_entity_poly.pdbx_seq_one_letter_code
_entity_poly.pdbx_strand_id
1 'polypeptide(L)'
;DIMTKQAFGNAMTMVVVLGGSTNAVMHLIAMAHSVDIELTLEDFQKVSDKIPVLADLKPSGKYLMEDLHKVGGVPAVMKYLLENGLLHGDCLTVTGKTVAENLAEVSSLSNGQDVFLPIEKPIKANGHLQILYGNLAIEGSVAKISGNEGDFFEGPARVYDDEYAVIDGVKNGEVKASDVVVIRYCGPKGGPGMPEMLKPTSAIMGAGLGKDVALITDGRFSGGTHGFVVGHITPEAQDGGVIALVKNGDIITIDTKNNSVDLKVSANELAKRKAEWQQPELKATKGVLFKYAKCVSSASTGCVTDK
;
A
#
# COMPACT_ATOMS: atom_id res chain seq x y z
N ASP A 1 9.92 -16.41 20.23
CA ASP A 1 11.16 -16.93 19.62
C ASP A 1 11.12 -16.86 18.08
N ILE A 2 9.95 -17.15 17.44
CA ILE A 2 9.81 -17.16 15.97
C ILE A 2 9.51 -15.76 15.44
N MET A 3 8.56 -15.06 16.06
CA MET A 3 8.15 -13.71 15.66
C MET A 3 9.15 -12.71 16.27
N THR A 4 10.16 -12.38 15.51
CA THR A 4 11.22 -11.41 15.88
C THR A 4 11.25 -10.25 14.88
N LYS A 5 11.89 -9.14 15.24
CA LYS A 5 12.03 -8.00 14.31
C LYS A 5 12.75 -8.41 13.01
N GLN A 6 13.74 -9.32 13.09
CA GLN A 6 14.42 -9.87 11.92
C GLN A 6 13.50 -10.73 11.06
N ALA A 7 12.61 -11.54 11.67
CA ALA A 7 11.63 -12.32 10.94
C ALA A 7 10.62 -11.42 10.19
N PHE A 8 10.19 -10.30 10.79
CA PHE A 8 9.42 -9.27 10.08
C PHE A 8 10.23 -8.61 8.97
N GLY A 9 11.53 -8.38 9.18
CA GLY A 9 12.45 -7.92 8.13
C GLY A 9 12.48 -8.85 6.93
N ASN A 10 12.56 -10.16 7.16
CA ASN A 10 12.47 -11.17 6.10
C ASN A 10 11.12 -11.10 5.37
N ALA A 11 10.01 -10.96 6.10
CA ALA A 11 8.68 -10.84 5.49
C ALA A 11 8.56 -9.58 4.61
N MET A 12 9.03 -8.42 5.11
CA MET A 12 9.05 -7.17 4.33
C MET A 12 9.91 -7.30 3.07
N THR A 13 11.09 -7.93 3.18
CA THR A 13 11.97 -8.21 2.02
C THR A 13 11.24 -9.03 0.97
N MET A 14 10.56 -10.11 1.37
CA MET A 14 9.77 -10.94 0.46
C MET A 14 8.65 -10.16 -0.23
N VAL A 15 7.92 -9.30 0.52
CA VAL A 15 6.87 -8.44 -0.04
C VAL A 15 7.44 -7.51 -1.12
N VAL A 16 8.58 -6.88 -0.86
CA VAL A 16 9.21 -5.93 -1.78
C VAL A 16 9.74 -6.64 -3.01
N VAL A 17 10.52 -7.71 -2.84
CA VAL A 17 11.14 -8.46 -3.95
C VAL A 17 10.11 -9.00 -4.93
N LEU A 18 8.97 -9.47 -4.42
CA LEU A 18 7.89 -10.05 -5.24
C LEU A 18 6.91 -9.02 -5.81
N GLY A 19 7.08 -7.73 -5.55
CA GLY A 19 6.12 -6.71 -5.99
C GLY A 19 4.76 -6.83 -5.30
N GLY A 20 4.75 -7.17 -4.01
CA GLY A 20 3.57 -7.47 -3.22
C GLY A 20 2.59 -6.31 -3.04
N SER A 21 1.51 -6.57 -2.32
CA SER A 21 0.42 -5.62 -2.09
C SER A 21 0.76 -4.59 -1.01
N THR A 22 0.28 -3.35 -1.16
CA THR A 22 0.26 -2.32 -0.10
C THR A 22 -0.43 -2.80 1.18
N ASN A 23 -1.41 -3.72 1.05
CA ASN A 23 -2.11 -4.29 2.19
C ASN A 23 -1.18 -5.01 3.17
N ALA A 24 -0.07 -5.58 2.69
CA ALA A 24 0.91 -6.26 3.52
C ALA A 24 1.53 -5.32 4.57
N VAL A 25 1.67 -4.04 4.26
CA VAL A 25 2.20 -3.03 5.20
C VAL A 25 1.36 -3.00 6.47
N MET A 26 0.06 -2.75 6.32
CA MET A 26 -0.88 -2.67 7.43
C MET A 26 -0.97 -4.00 8.20
N HIS A 27 -1.05 -5.13 7.47
CA HIS A 27 -1.19 -6.45 8.10
C HIS A 27 0.06 -6.88 8.87
N LEU A 28 1.27 -6.60 8.38
CA LEU A 28 2.50 -6.91 9.10
C LEU A 28 2.66 -6.04 10.35
N ILE A 29 2.24 -4.77 10.31
CA ILE A 29 2.19 -3.91 11.50
C ILE A 29 1.23 -4.50 12.54
N ALA A 30 0.02 -4.93 12.12
CA ALA A 30 -0.94 -5.57 13.01
C ALA A 30 -0.41 -6.88 13.64
N MET A 31 0.24 -7.73 12.82
CA MET A 31 0.86 -8.96 13.31
C MET A 31 1.98 -8.69 14.31
N ALA A 32 2.81 -7.67 14.05
CA ALA A 32 3.88 -7.27 14.95
C ALA A 32 3.32 -6.73 16.28
N HIS A 33 2.28 -5.91 16.22
CA HIS A 33 1.56 -5.43 17.40
C HIS A 33 1.07 -6.60 18.28
N SER A 34 0.46 -7.64 17.68
CA SER A 34 -0.08 -8.80 18.41
C SER A 34 0.98 -9.65 19.15
N VAL A 35 2.26 -9.38 18.91
CA VAL A 35 3.40 -10.07 19.57
C VAL A 35 4.37 -9.08 20.23
N ASP A 36 3.90 -7.88 20.53
CA ASP A 36 4.64 -6.80 21.20
C ASP A 36 5.94 -6.39 20.47
N ILE A 37 5.96 -6.48 19.13
CA ILE A 37 7.06 -6.02 18.29
C ILE A 37 6.69 -4.66 17.69
N GLU A 38 7.53 -3.66 17.92
CA GLU A 38 7.39 -2.37 17.27
C GLU A 38 7.81 -2.47 15.79
N LEU A 39 6.83 -2.28 14.89
CA LEU A 39 7.01 -2.19 13.44
C LEU A 39 6.26 -0.95 12.93
N THR A 40 6.95 -0.10 12.17
CA THR A 40 6.45 1.19 11.73
C THR A 40 6.47 1.32 10.21
N LEU A 41 5.77 2.32 9.67
CA LEU A 41 5.84 2.67 8.25
C LEU A 41 7.27 2.99 7.81
N GLU A 42 8.05 3.63 8.69
CA GLU A 42 9.47 3.93 8.45
C GLU A 42 10.33 2.69 8.23
N ASP A 43 10.04 1.59 8.94
CA ASP A 43 10.75 0.32 8.74
C ASP A 43 10.49 -0.24 7.34
N PHE A 44 9.27 -0.08 6.81
CA PHE A 44 8.94 -0.44 5.41
C PHE A 44 9.69 0.44 4.41
N GLN A 45 9.76 1.75 4.65
CA GLN A 45 10.52 2.65 3.76
C GLN A 45 11.99 2.25 3.72
N LYS A 46 12.62 1.99 4.87
CA LYS A 46 14.03 1.55 4.95
C LYS A 46 14.30 0.25 4.20
N VAL A 47 13.35 -0.68 4.22
CA VAL A 47 13.46 -1.94 3.44
C VAL A 47 13.27 -1.64 1.96
N SER A 48 12.25 -0.85 1.60
CA SER A 48 11.97 -0.49 0.22
C SER A 48 13.11 0.27 -0.46
N ASP A 49 13.83 1.12 0.27
CA ASP A 49 14.98 1.86 -0.25
C ASP A 49 16.16 0.94 -0.64
N LYS A 50 16.28 -0.22 0.02
CA LYS A 50 17.42 -1.13 -0.11
C LYS A 50 17.16 -2.36 -0.97
N ILE A 51 15.93 -2.83 -0.98
CA ILE A 51 15.58 -4.11 -1.59
C ILE A 51 15.00 -3.88 -2.99
N PRO A 52 15.58 -4.48 -4.03
CA PRO A 52 15.08 -4.35 -5.39
C PRO A 52 13.81 -5.17 -5.63
N VAL A 53 13.02 -4.80 -6.65
CA VAL A 53 11.98 -5.65 -7.21
C VAL A 53 12.60 -6.59 -8.24
N LEU A 54 12.50 -7.89 -8.02
CA LEU A 54 13.13 -8.92 -8.87
C LEU A 54 12.11 -9.79 -9.61
N ALA A 55 10.91 -9.96 -9.09
CA ALA A 55 9.90 -10.81 -9.69
C ALA A 55 9.03 -10.05 -10.71
N ASP A 56 8.96 -10.53 -11.95
CA ASP A 56 8.14 -9.96 -13.03
C ASP A 56 6.68 -10.47 -12.95
N LEU A 57 6.06 -10.25 -11.80
CA LEU A 57 4.73 -10.78 -11.46
C LEU A 57 3.62 -9.74 -11.65
N LYS A 58 2.45 -10.23 -12.07
CA LYS A 58 1.24 -9.41 -12.12
C LYS A 58 0.88 -8.86 -10.73
N PRO A 59 0.25 -7.66 -10.67
CA PRO A 59 -0.35 -6.90 -11.79
C PRO A 59 0.64 -6.04 -12.60
N SER A 60 1.83 -5.76 -12.09
CA SER A 60 2.79 -4.86 -12.74
C SER A 60 3.66 -5.57 -13.79
N GLY A 61 3.84 -6.87 -13.67
CA GLY A 61 4.64 -7.72 -14.54
C GLY A 61 3.83 -8.67 -15.44
N LYS A 62 4.51 -9.64 -16.04
CA LYS A 62 3.94 -10.56 -17.03
C LYS A 62 3.37 -11.84 -16.42
N TYR A 63 4.06 -12.39 -15.43
CA TYR A 63 3.87 -13.75 -14.93
C TYR A 63 2.90 -13.80 -13.76
N LEU A 64 2.38 -15.00 -13.48
CA LEU A 64 1.56 -15.29 -12.30
C LEU A 64 2.41 -15.96 -11.22
N MET A 65 1.89 -16.03 -9.99
CA MET A 65 2.53 -16.80 -8.90
C MET A 65 2.67 -18.29 -9.24
N GLU A 66 1.79 -18.83 -10.08
CA GLU A 66 1.91 -20.19 -10.63
C GLU A 66 3.18 -20.37 -11.46
N ASP A 67 3.57 -19.37 -12.25
CA ASP A 67 4.80 -19.41 -13.04
C ASP A 67 6.03 -19.36 -12.14
N LEU A 68 5.99 -18.55 -11.07
CA LEU A 68 7.03 -18.55 -10.05
C LEU A 68 7.15 -19.93 -9.37
N HIS A 69 6.02 -20.58 -9.06
CA HIS A 69 6.02 -21.92 -8.49
C HIS A 69 6.75 -22.93 -9.40
N LYS A 70 6.51 -22.90 -10.71
CA LYS A 70 7.13 -23.79 -11.71
C LYS A 70 8.65 -23.65 -11.78
N VAL A 71 9.19 -22.48 -11.47
CA VAL A 71 10.65 -22.22 -11.54
C VAL A 71 11.39 -22.38 -10.20
N GLY A 72 10.68 -22.86 -9.16
CA GLY A 72 11.26 -23.15 -7.84
C GLY A 72 10.44 -22.60 -6.67
N GLY A 73 9.53 -21.69 -6.93
CA GLY A 73 8.60 -21.13 -5.95
C GLY A 73 9.24 -20.25 -4.89
N VAL A 74 8.46 -19.90 -3.89
CA VAL A 74 8.89 -19.06 -2.76
C VAL A 74 10.13 -19.62 -2.03
N PRO A 75 10.25 -20.94 -1.78
CA PRO A 75 11.45 -21.47 -1.12
C PRO A 75 12.74 -21.20 -1.91
N ALA A 76 12.72 -21.38 -3.24
CA ALA A 76 13.90 -21.12 -4.08
C ALA A 76 14.23 -19.60 -4.15
N VAL A 77 13.23 -18.74 -4.15
CA VAL A 77 13.41 -17.28 -4.00
C VAL A 77 14.07 -16.96 -2.66
N MET A 78 13.54 -17.51 -1.55
CA MET A 78 14.13 -17.28 -0.22
C MET A 78 15.59 -17.77 -0.16
N LYS A 79 15.89 -18.94 -0.75
CA LYS A 79 17.27 -19.43 -0.84
C LYS A 79 18.17 -18.46 -1.60
N TYR A 80 17.73 -17.99 -2.77
CA TYR A 80 18.46 -17.01 -3.56
C TYR A 80 18.74 -15.72 -2.77
N LEU A 81 17.73 -15.19 -2.06
CA LEU A 81 17.87 -13.99 -1.26
C LEU A 81 18.81 -14.20 -0.06
N LEU A 82 18.75 -15.38 0.57
CA LEU A 82 19.65 -15.74 1.67
C LEU A 82 21.11 -15.82 1.20
N GLU A 83 21.36 -16.47 0.06
CA GLU A 83 22.69 -16.57 -0.56
C GLU A 83 23.28 -15.20 -0.95
N ASN A 84 22.41 -14.21 -1.22
CA ASN A 84 22.79 -12.83 -1.52
C ASN A 84 22.77 -11.90 -0.29
N GLY A 85 22.62 -12.44 0.92
CA GLY A 85 22.67 -11.67 2.16
C GLY A 85 21.48 -10.73 2.40
N LEU A 86 20.33 -10.97 1.74
CA LEU A 86 19.13 -10.15 1.84
C LEU A 86 18.11 -10.71 2.84
N LEU A 87 18.34 -11.88 3.42
CA LEU A 87 17.51 -12.47 4.47
C LEU A 87 18.35 -12.83 5.71
N HIS A 88 17.73 -12.75 6.87
CA HIS A 88 18.27 -13.24 8.13
C HIS A 88 18.06 -14.76 8.23
N GLY A 89 19.12 -15.52 8.02
CA GLY A 89 19.07 -16.99 7.98
C GLY A 89 18.95 -17.65 9.36
N ASP A 90 19.30 -16.95 10.41
CA ASP A 90 19.30 -17.40 11.81
C ASP A 90 17.91 -17.34 12.48
N CYS A 91 16.92 -16.72 11.84
CA CYS A 91 15.55 -16.68 12.33
C CYS A 91 14.96 -18.09 12.48
N LEU A 92 14.47 -18.40 13.69
CA LEU A 92 13.79 -19.66 13.98
C LEU A 92 12.43 -19.71 13.25
N THR A 93 12.05 -20.91 12.82
CA THR A 93 10.78 -21.16 12.12
C THR A 93 9.90 -22.16 12.87
N VAL A 94 8.66 -22.34 12.41
CA VAL A 94 7.70 -23.31 12.98
C VAL A 94 8.15 -24.77 12.89
N THR A 95 9.18 -25.08 12.08
CA THR A 95 9.75 -26.42 11.99
C THR A 95 10.71 -26.75 13.13
N GLY A 96 11.02 -25.78 14.00
CA GLY A 96 12.05 -25.90 15.01
C GLY A 96 13.48 -25.72 14.49
N LYS A 97 13.61 -25.43 13.17
CA LYS A 97 14.88 -25.12 12.49
C LYS A 97 14.91 -23.66 12.08
N THR A 98 16.11 -23.15 11.83
CA THR A 98 16.30 -21.80 11.27
C THR A 98 15.85 -21.73 9.80
N VAL A 99 15.71 -20.49 9.29
CA VAL A 99 15.47 -20.23 7.87
C VAL A 99 16.59 -20.88 7.02
N ALA A 100 17.86 -20.69 7.40
CA ALA A 100 19.00 -21.26 6.68
C ALA A 100 18.97 -22.78 6.64
N GLU A 101 18.70 -23.45 7.77
CA GLU A 101 18.59 -24.91 7.85
C GLU A 101 17.44 -25.45 6.98
N ASN A 102 16.27 -24.78 6.96
CA ASN A 102 15.15 -25.18 6.12
C ASN A 102 15.45 -25.01 4.62
N LEU A 103 16.27 -24.03 4.26
CA LEU A 103 16.58 -23.74 2.86
C LEU A 103 17.79 -24.54 2.34
N ALA A 104 18.54 -25.24 3.18
CA ALA A 104 19.73 -25.97 2.79
C ALA A 104 19.48 -26.99 1.67
N GLU A 105 18.39 -27.77 1.79
CA GLU A 105 18.01 -28.82 0.84
C GLU A 105 17.08 -28.32 -0.29
N VAL A 106 16.70 -27.04 -0.30
CA VAL A 106 15.85 -26.45 -1.34
C VAL A 106 16.66 -26.30 -2.62
N SER A 107 16.09 -26.70 -3.75
CA SER A 107 16.70 -26.46 -5.06
C SER A 107 16.76 -24.98 -5.40
N SER A 108 17.79 -24.56 -6.13
CA SER A 108 17.88 -23.20 -6.65
C SER A 108 16.80 -22.95 -7.72
N LEU A 109 16.58 -21.69 -8.07
CA LEU A 109 15.70 -21.29 -9.18
C LEU A 109 16.15 -21.99 -10.48
N SER A 110 15.19 -22.38 -11.31
CA SER A 110 15.44 -23.05 -12.59
C SER A 110 16.35 -22.21 -13.50
N ASN A 111 17.29 -22.87 -14.16
CA ASN A 111 18.18 -22.19 -15.11
C ASN A 111 17.41 -21.68 -16.34
N GLY A 112 17.75 -20.46 -16.80
CA GLY A 112 17.16 -19.87 -18.01
C GLY A 112 15.74 -19.35 -17.84
N GLN A 113 15.20 -19.30 -16.63
CA GLN A 113 13.92 -18.68 -16.32
C GLN A 113 14.06 -17.14 -16.32
N ASP A 114 12.96 -16.42 -16.58
CA ASP A 114 12.87 -14.96 -16.63
C ASP A 114 11.71 -14.40 -15.76
N VAL A 115 11.13 -15.26 -14.90
CA VAL A 115 10.07 -14.90 -13.94
C VAL A 115 10.65 -14.12 -12.76
N PHE A 116 11.86 -14.51 -12.33
CA PHE A 116 12.59 -13.88 -11.23
C PHE A 116 13.98 -13.49 -11.74
N LEU A 117 14.24 -12.19 -11.78
CA LEU A 117 15.47 -11.64 -12.35
C LEU A 117 16.61 -11.64 -11.32
N PRO A 118 17.87 -11.71 -11.78
CA PRO A 118 19.02 -11.62 -10.88
C PRO A 118 19.17 -10.20 -10.28
N ILE A 119 19.81 -10.12 -9.13
CA ILE A 119 19.99 -8.86 -8.39
C ILE A 119 20.78 -7.81 -9.18
N GLU A 120 21.64 -8.24 -10.12
CA GLU A 120 22.42 -7.38 -10.98
C GLU A 120 21.58 -6.73 -12.10
N LYS A 121 20.38 -7.25 -12.35
CA LYS A 121 19.46 -6.74 -13.38
C LYS A 121 18.01 -6.71 -12.86
N PRO A 122 17.75 -5.93 -11.80
CA PRO A 122 16.42 -5.88 -11.21
C PRO A 122 15.42 -5.19 -12.14
N ILE A 123 14.12 -5.48 -11.95
CA ILE A 123 13.03 -4.73 -12.59
C ILE A 123 13.07 -3.27 -12.12
N LYS A 124 13.27 -3.08 -10.82
CA LYS A 124 13.44 -1.76 -10.19
C LYS A 124 14.52 -1.88 -9.12
N ALA A 125 15.46 -0.94 -9.08
CA ALA A 125 16.62 -0.98 -8.20
C ALA A 125 16.27 -0.82 -6.71
N ASN A 126 15.10 -0.28 -6.42
CA ASN A 126 14.53 -0.15 -5.07
C ASN A 126 13.09 -0.70 -5.06
N GLY A 127 12.47 -0.75 -3.88
CA GLY A 127 11.14 -1.27 -3.71
C GLY A 127 10.05 -0.48 -4.43
N HIS A 128 8.94 -1.14 -4.67
CA HIS A 128 7.74 -0.56 -5.29
C HIS A 128 6.81 0.09 -4.26
N LEU A 129 6.99 -0.19 -2.97
CA LEU A 129 6.24 0.42 -1.88
C LEU A 129 6.95 1.70 -1.44
N GLN A 130 6.22 2.81 -1.42
CA GLN A 130 6.73 4.10 -0.97
C GLN A 130 5.82 4.63 0.13
N ILE A 131 6.40 5.04 1.24
CA ILE A 131 5.66 5.69 2.32
C ILE A 131 5.70 7.19 2.06
N LEU A 132 4.54 7.80 1.86
CA LEU A 132 4.45 9.22 1.59
C LEU A 132 3.88 9.94 2.81
N TYR A 133 4.49 11.09 3.12
CA TYR A 133 4.06 12.02 4.14
C TYR A 133 3.67 13.36 3.51
N GLY A 134 3.14 14.28 4.28
CA GLY A 134 2.75 15.59 3.81
C GLY A 134 1.50 16.08 4.53
N ASN A 135 0.98 17.22 4.10
CA ASN A 135 -0.21 17.77 4.76
C ASN A 135 -1.46 16.91 4.55
N LEU A 136 -1.53 16.10 3.49
CA LEU A 136 -2.59 15.11 3.28
C LEU A 136 -2.42 13.84 4.12
N ALA A 137 -1.19 13.50 4.51
CA ALA A 137 -0.88 12.24 5.19
C ALA A 137 0.16 12.47 6.29
N ILE A 138 -0.21 13.22 7.33
CA ILE A 138 0.72 13.59 8.42
C ILE A 138 1.18 12.37 9.24
N GLU A 139 0.38 11.30 9.30
CA GLU A 139 0.74 10.03 9.93
C GLU A 139 1.23 8.98 8.89
N GLY A 140 1.29 9.36 7.62
CA GLY A 140 1.75 8.55 6.52
C GLY A 140 0.65 7.99 5.62
N SER A 141 1.08 7.48 4.48
CA SER A 141 0.28 6.77 3.47
C SER A 141 1.17 5.79 2.71
N VAL A 142 0.58 4.90 1.95
CA VAL A 142 1.31 3.87 1.20
C VAL A 142 1.00 4.00 -0.29
N ALA A 143 2.03 4.28 -1.09
CA ALA A 143 1.97 4.29 -2.54
C ALA A 143 2.57 3.00 -3.12
N LYS A 144 2.01 2.54 -4.24
CA LYS A 144 2.59 1.47 -5.05
C LYS A 144 3.10 2.06 -6.37
N ILE A 145 4.43 2.14 -6.51
CA ILE A 145 5.10 2.72 -7.66
C ILE A 145 5.93 1.64 -8.36
N SER A 146 5.38 1.07 -9.42
CA SER A 146 6.01 -0.04 -10.14
C SER A 146 7.13 0.41 -11.09
N GLY A 147 7.20 1.71 -11.39
CA GLY A 147 8.18 2.33 -12.28
C GLY A 147 7.62 2.73 -13.64
N ASN A 148 6.38 2.36 -13.94
CA ASN A 148 5.70 2.70 -15.20
C ASN A 148 4.88 4.00 -15.11
N GLU A 149 4.61 4.47 -13.89
CA GLU A 149 3.74 5.60 -13.57
C GLU A 149 4.49 6.93 -13.51
N GLY A 150 5.82 6.86 -13.40
CA GLY A 150 6.66 8.02 -13.09
C GLY A 150 6.77 8.29 -11.59
N ASP A 151 7.51 9.35 -11.23
CA ASP A 151 7.82 9.69 -9.84
C ASP A 151 7.02 10.90 -9.31
N PHE A 152 6.29 11.57 -10.18
CA PHE A 152 5.57 12.81 -9.84
C PHE A 152 4.23 12.86 -10.55
N PHE A 153 3.19 13.27 -9.81
CA PHE A 153 1.87 13.57 -10.35
C PHE A 153 1.31 14.83 -9.70
N GLU A 154 0.74 15.72 -10.50
CA GLU A 154 0.04 16.91 -10.01
C GLU A 154 -1.24 17.11 -10.81
N GLY A 155 -2.35 17.35 -10.13
CA GLY A 155 -3.61 17.56 -10.80
C GLY A 155 -4.73 18.05 -9.87
N PRO A 156 -5.87 18.46 -10.47
CA PRO A 156 -7.05 18.86 -9.72
C PRO A 156 -7.74 17.66 -9.08
N ALA A 157 -8.17 17.84 -7.85
CA ALA A 157 -8.92 16.83 -7.12
C ALA A 157 -10.31 16.61 -7.72
N ARG A 158 -10.71 15.34 -7.84
CA ARG A 158 -12.07 14.90 -8.10
C ARG A 158 -12.53 14.03 -6.93
N VAL A 159 -13.40 14.57 -6.08
CA VAL A 159 -13.69 14.02 -4.75
C VAL A 159 -14.96 13.20 -4.74
N TYR A 160 -14.89 12.02 -4.15
CA TYR A 160 -15.98 11.08 -3.95
C TYR A 160 -15.96 10.50 -2.52
N ASP A 161 -17.13 10.27 -1.94
CA ASP A 161 -17.27 9.79 -0.56
C ASP A 161 -17.46 8.26 -0.45
N ASP A 162 -17.44 7.56 -1.59
CA ASP A 162 -17.44 6.09 -1.66
C ASP A 162 -16.96 5.59 -3.04
N GLU A 163 -16.71 4.28 -3.15
CA GLU A 163 -16.23 3.63 -4.38
C GLU A 163 -17.26 3.64 -5.53
N TYR A 164 -18.55 3.61 -5.23
CA TYR A 164 -19.61 3.54 -6.24
C TYR A 164 -19.80 4.89 -6.92
N ALA A 165 -19.70 5.98 -6.16
CA ALA A 165 -19.75 7.32 -6.70
C ALA A 165 -18.64 7.58 -7.72
N VAL A 166 -17.43 7.01 -7.52
CA VAL A 166 -16.35 7.06 -8.52
C VAL A 166 -16.76 6.37 -9.81
N ILE A 167 -17.36 5.18 -9.72
CA ILE A 167 -17.79 4.41 -10.91
C ILE A 167 -18.79 5.20 -11.73
N ASP A 168 -19.74 5.83 -11.06
CA ASP A 168 -20.74 6.67 -11.72
C ASP A 168 -20.10 7.94 -12.31
N GLY A 169 -19.18 8.58 -11.59
CA GLY A 169 -18.41 9.72 -12.09
C GLY A 169 -17.58 9.39 -13.34
N VAL A 170 -16.96 8.20 -13.39
CA VAL A 170 -16.25 7.72 -14.60
C VAL A 170 -17.22 7.51 -15.76
N LYS A 171 -18.35 6.84 -15.54
CA LYS A 171 -19.39 6.60 -16.56
C LYS A 171 -19.96 7.90 -17.12
N ASN A 172 -20.16 8.89 -16.27
CA ASN A 172 -20.69 10.20 -16.63
C ASN A 172 -19.65 11.13 -17.28
N GLY A 173 -18.38 10.70 -17.39
CA GLY A 173 -17.30 11.50 -17.94
C GLY A 173 -16.87 12.68 -17.05
N GLU A 174 -17.12 12.58 -15.74
CA GLU A 174 -16.70 13.58 -14.75
C GLU A 174 -15.20 13.50 -14.44
N VAL A 175 -14.64 12.27 -14.45
CA VAL A 175 -13.21 12.02 -14.28
C VAL A 175 -12.51 12.22 -15.62
N LYS A 176 -11.48 13.04 -15.62
CA LYS A 176 -10.72 13.44 -16.82
C LYS A 176 -9.23 13.14 -16.65
N ALA A 177 -8.51 13.13 -17.76
CA ALA A 177 -7.06 13.07 -17.74
C ALA A 177 -6.47 14.20 -16.85
N SER A 178 -5.44 13.89 -16.11
CA SER A 178 -4.77 14.70 -15.10
C SER A 178 -5.54 14.93 -13.79
N ASP A 179 -6.73 14.36 -13.61
CA ASP A 179 -7.41 14.42 -12.31
C ASP A 179 -6.70 13.57 -11.26
N VAL A 180 -6.71 14.03 -10.01
CA VAL A 180 -6.45 13.22 -8.82
C VAL A 180 -7.80 12.82 -8.23
N VAL A 181 -8.20 11.58 -8.43
CA VAL A 181 -9.42 11.03 -7.85
C VAL A 181 -9.21 10.76 -6.37
N VAL A 182 -10.03 11.39 -5.52
CA VAL A 182 -9.97 11.28 -4.07
C VAL A 182 -11.18 10.48 -3.60
N ILE A 183 -10.93 9.29 -3.00
CA ILE A 183 -11.98 8.48 -2.38
C ILE A 183 -11.78 8.54 -0.87
N ARG A 184 -12.76 9.07 -0.15
CA ARG A 184 -12.65 9.30 1.28
C ARG A 184 -13.77 8.62 2.08
N TYR A 185 -13.64 8.60 3.41
CA TYR A 185 -14.53 7.86 4.33
C TYR A 185 -14.55 6.34 4.05
N CYS A 186 -13.43 5.81 3.58
CA CYS A 186 -13.19 4.40 3.32
C CYS A 186 -12.09 3.81 4.23
N GLY A 187 -11.56 4.61 5.15
CA GLY A 187 -10.62 4.19 6.17
C GLY A 187 -11.24 3.25 7.22
N PRO A 188 -10.47 2.81 8.22
CA PRO A 188 -10.90 1.79 9.18
C PRO A 188 -12.17 2.15 9.96
N LYS A 189 -12.41 3.43 10.24
CA LYS A 189 -13.64 3.91 10.92
C LYS A 189 -14.73 4.32 9.93
N GLY A 190 -14.37 5.08 8.91
CA GLY A 190 -15.30 5.58 7.89
C GLY A 190 -15.88 4.47 7.01
N GLY A 191 -15.07 3.46 6.67
CA GLY A 191 -15.45 2.22 5.99
C GLY A 191 -15.13 1.02 6.88
N PRO A 192 -15.96 0.69 7.91
CA PRO A 192 -15.60 -0.30 8.92
C PRO A 192 -15.19 -1.66 8.31
N GLY A 193 -14.00 -2.15 8.75
CA GLY A 193 -13.36 -3.31 8.15
C GLY A 193 -12.48 -2.99 6.95
N MET A 194 -12.46 -1.73 6.49
CA MET A 194 -11.56 -1.22 5.43
C MET A 194 -11.54 -2.17 4.21
N PRO A 195 -12.70 -2.42 3.55
CA PRO A 195 -12.78 -3.36 2.43
C PRO A 195 -11.88 -2.93 1.27
N GLU A 196 -11.28 -3.90 0.59
CA GLU A 196 -10.45 -3.62 -0.58
C GLU A 196 -11.29 -3.10 -1.75
N MET A 197 -10.86 -1.99 -2.34
CA MET A 197 -11.50 -1.41 -3.52
C MET A 197 -10.78 -1.87 -4.80
N LEU A 198 -11.49 -2.57 -5.69
CA LEU A 198 -11.01 -2.95 -7.01
C LEU A 198 -11.81 -2.25 -8.12
N LYS A 199 -13.09 -2.04 -7.91
CA LYS A 199 -14.00 -1.50 -8.92
C LYS A 199 -13.63 -0.10 -9.42
N PRO A 200 -13.23 0.87 -8.57
CA PRO A 200 -12.84 2.21 -9.03
C PRO A 200 -11.65 2.15 -9.99
N THR A 201 -10.61 1.39 -9.66
CA THR A 201 -9.43 1.24 -10.51
C THR A 201 -9.76 0.54 -11.83
N SER A 202 -10.61 -0.50 -11.78
CA SER A 202 -11.09 -1.18 -12.99
C SER A 202 -11.92 -0.27 -13.89
N ALA A 203 -12.78 0.59 -13.31
CA ALA A 203 -13.57 1.55 -14.06
C ALA A 203 -12.69 2.60 -14.77
N ILE A 204 -11.70 3.17 -14.05
CA ILE A 204 -10.74 4.12 -14.60
C ILE A 204 -9.92 3.47 -15.74
N MET A 205 -9.44 2.25 -15.53
CA MET A 205 -8.73 1.50 -16.57
C MET A 205 -9.60 1.20 -17.79
N GLY A 206 -10.84 0.77 -17.56
CA GLY A 206 -11.82 0.51 -18.62
C GLY A 206 -12.20 1.75 -19.44
N ALA A 207 -12.13 2.94 -18.84
CA ALA A 207 -12.30 4.22 -19.52
C ALA A 207 -11.04 4.71 -20.27
N GLY A 208 -9.93 3.95 -20.22
CA GLY A 208 -8.66 4.33 -20.87
C GLY A 208 -7.87 5.38 -20.11
N LEU A 209 -8.26 5.73 -18.88
CA LEU A 209 -7.65 6.79 -18.06
C LEU A 209 -6.56 6.31 -17.10
N GLY A 210 -6.23 5.03 -17.10
CA GLY A 210 -5.38 4.40 -16.08
C GLY A 210 -3.93 4.91 -16.01
N LYS A 211 -3.45 5.62 -17.04
CA LYS A 211 -2.12 6.26 -17.05
C LYS A 211 -2.18 7.77 -16.80
N ASP A 212 -3.36 8.34 -16.93
CA ASP A 212 -3.57 9.78 -16.96
C ASP A 212 -4.21 10.33 -15.67
N VAL A 213 -4.56 9.45 -14.74
CA VAL A 213 -5.25 9.78 -13.49
C VAL A 213 -4.50 9.17 -12.31
N ALA A 214 -4.33 9.95 -11.24
CA ALA A 214 -3.92 9.41 -9.95
C ALA A 214 -5.14 9.12 -9.08
N LEU A 215 -5.00 8.14 -8.17
CA LEU A 215 -6.05 7.71 -7.26
C LEU A 215 -5.55 7.71 -5.83
N ILE A 216 -6.20 8.44 -4.94
CA ILE A 216 -5.82 8.49 -3.52
C ILE A 216 -7.01 8.17 -2.61
N THR A 217 -6.74 7.55 -1.45
CA THR A 217 -7.79 7.17 -0.50
C THR A 217 -7.28 7.01 0.93
N ASP A 218 -8.13 7.25 1.91
CA ASP A 218 -7.93 6.84 3.30
C ASP A 218 -8.25 5.35 3.53
N GLY A 219 -8.89 4.70 2.55
CA GLY A 219 -9.10 3.27 2.49
C GLY A 219 -7.92 2.51 1.87
N ARG A 220 -8.20 1.36 1.24
CA ARG A 220 -7.20 0.55 0.55
C ARG A 220 -7.68 0.04 -0.80
N PHE A 221 -6.72 -0.23 -1.67
CA PHE A 221 -6.99 -0.84 -2.96
C PHE A 221 -6.64 -2.33 -2.95
N SER A 222 -7.29 -3.09 -3.84
CA SER A 222 -6.93 -4.48 -4.09
C SER A 222 -5.50 -4.61 -4.59
N GLY A 223 -4.82 -5.73 -4.24
CA GLY A 223 -3.48 -6.05 -4.73
C GLY A 223 -3.37 -6.13 -6.26
N GLY A 224 -4.48 -6.33 -6.97
CA GLY A 224 -4.57 -6.29 -8.44
C GLY A 224 -4.59 -4.88 -9.04
N THR A 225 -4.59 -3.84 -8.22
CA THR A 225 -4.58 -2.45 -8.66
C THR A 225 -3.21 -2.04 -9.21
N HIS A 226 -3.20 -1.27 -10.29
CA HIS A 226 -2.02 -0.65 -10.89
C HIS A 226 -2.36 0.77 -11.36
N GLY A 227 -1.34 1.55 -11.71
CA GLY A 227 -1.44 2.99 -11.94
C GLY A 227 -0.91 3.79 -10.74
N PHE A 228 -1.02 5.11 -10.79
CA PHE A 228 -0.53 5.98 -9.74
C PHE A 228 -1.51 5.99 -8.55
N VAL A 229 -1.29 5.12 -7.58
CA VAL A 229 -2.23 4.90 -6.47
C VAL A 229 -1.58 5.08 -5.10
N VAL A 230 -2.27 5.82 -4.22
CA VAL A 230 -1.88 6.06 -2.84
C VAL A 230 -3.05 5.68 -1.92
N GLY A 231 -2.86 4.70 -1.08
CA GLY A 231 -3.83 4.26 -0.09
C GLY A 231 -3.38 4.52 1.34
N HIS A 232 -4.23 4.14 2.28
CA HIS A 232 -3.94 4.22 3.71
C HIS A 232 -3.56 5.65 4.18
N ILE A 233 -4.15 6.68 3.57
CA ILE A 233 -3.90 8.08 3.97
C ILE A 233 -4.38 8.28 5.40
N THR A 234 -3.48 8.72 6.26
CA THR A 234 -3.77 8.92 7.68
C THR A 234 -3.33 10.30 8.16
N PRO A 235 -4.16 10.92 9.04
CA PRO A 235 -5.46 10.48 9.59
C PRO A 235 -6.55 10.35 8.52
N GLU A 236 -7.45 9.34 8.69
CA GLU A 236 -8.58 9.13 7.77
C GLU A 236 -9.61 10.29 7.82
N ALA A 237 -10.46 10.38 6.80
CA ALA A 237 -11.49 11.42 6.70
C ALA A 237 -12.48 11.37 7.87
N GLN A 238 -12.85 10.19 8.37
CA GLN A 238 -13.76 10.03 9.51
C GLN A 238 -13.21 10.64 10.80
N ASP A 239 -11.89 10.64 10.99
CA ASP A 239 -11.20 11.31 12.10
C ASP A 239 -10.88 12.79 11.80
N GLY A 240 -11.34 13.31 10.66
CA GLY A 240 -11.13 14.68 10.24
C GLY A 240 -9.72 14.95 9.76
N GLY A 241 -9.05 13.95 9.20
CA GLY A 241 -7.81 14.12 8.43
C GLY A 241 -8.00 15.13 7.29
N VAL A 242 -6.91 15.69 6.78
CA VAL A 242 -6.97 16.73 5.73
C VAL A 242 -7.69 16.21 4.47
N ILE A 243 -7.66 14.92 4.20
CA ILE A 243 -8.40 14.31 3.09
C ILE A 243 -9.91 14.59 3.16
N ALA A 244 -10.50 14.75 4.37
CA ALA A 244 -11.90 15.15 4.55
C ALA A 244 -12.20 16.58 4.07
N LEU A 245 -11.17 17.44 4.01
CA LEU A 245 -11.28 18.85 3.70
C LEU A 245 -11.04 19.17 2.22
N VAL A 246 -10.63 18.17 1.43
CA VAL A 246 -10.38 18.33 -0.02
C VAL A 246 -11.69 18.68 -0.74
N LYS A 247 -11.62 19.66 -1.63
CA LYS A 247 -12.74 20.06 -2.49
C LYS A 247 -12.40 19.80 -3.96
N ASN A 248 -13.41 19.59 -4.79
CA ASN A 248 -13.22 19.45 -6.24
C ASN A 248 -12.44 20.66 -6.80
N GLY A 249 -11.42 20.39 -7.59
CA GLY A 249 -10.54 21.39 -8.20
C GLY A 249 -9.35 21.82 -7.36
N ASP A 250 -9.24 21.42 -6.09
CA ASP A 250 -8.03 21.63 -5.31
C ASP A 250 -6.85 20.90 -5.96
N ILE A 251 -5.69 21.53 -6.01
CA ILE A 251 -4.50 20.91 -6.60
C ILE A 251 -3.83 19.99 -5.57
N ILE A 252 -3.57 18.76 -5.97
CA ILE A 252 -2.84 17.76 -5.17
C ILE A 252 -1.55 17.40 -5.90
N THR A 253 -0.45 17.32 -5.16
CA THR A 253 0.84 16.85 -5.63
C THR A 253 1.22 15.56 -4.94
N ILE A 254 1.75 14.61 -5.71
CA ILE A 254 2.31 13.34 -5.24
C ILE A 254 3.72 13.26 -5.79
N ASP A 255 4.71 13.23 -4.93
CA ASP A 255 6.14 13.21 -5.28
C ASP A 255 6.81 12.03 -4.55
N THR A 256 7.07 10.96 -5.28
CA THR A 256 7.65 9.75 -4.72
C THR A 256 9.16 9.83 -4.53
N LYS A 257 9.84 10.78 -5.18
CA LYS A 257 11.26 11.04 -4.93
C LYS A 257 11.48 11.70 -3.57
N ASN A 258 10.56 12.59 -3.20
CA ASN A 258 10.61 13.30 -1.93
C ASN A 258 9.70 12.67 -0.88
N ASN A 259 9.09 11.51 -1.17
CA ASN A 259 8.16 10.80 -0.30
C ASN A 259 7.05 11.72 0.23
N SER A 260 6.44 12.53 -0.65
CA SER A 260 5.43 13.50 -0.23
C SER A 260 4.10 13.39 -0.97
N VAL A 261 3.02 13.73 -0.26
CA VAL A 261 1.66 13.90 -0.79
C VAL A 261 1.02 15.13 -0.15
N ASP A 262 0.74 16.15 -0.97
CA ASP A 262 0.35 17.46 -0.49
C ASP A 262 -0.86 18.03 -1.20
N LEU A 263 -1.71 18.69 -0.44
CA LEU A 263 -2.80 19.53 -0.90
C LEU A 263 -2.32 20.97 -0.99
N LYS A 264 -2.38 21.59 -2.17
CA LYS A 264 -1.94 22.98 -2.42
C LYS A 264 -3.03 23.98 -2.01
N VAL A 265 -3.39 23.93 -0.74
CA VAL A 265 -4.34 24.86 -0.11
C VAL A 265 -3.63 25.53 1.07
N SER A 266 -3.85 26.84 1.25
CA SER A 266 -3.19 27.57 2.32
C SER A 266 -3.62 27.07 3.70
N ALA A 267 -2.72 27.18 4.69
CA ALA A 267 -3.00 26.79 6.06
C ALA A 267 -4.24 27.50 6.65
N ASN A 268 -4.44 28.78 6.29
CA ASN A 268 -5.60 29.54 6.74
C ASN A 268 -6.92 28.99 6.16
N GLU A 269 -6.93 28.63 4.87
CA GLU A 269 -8.10 28.02 4.25
C GLU A 269 -8.36 26.61 4.82
N LEU A 270 -7.33 25.81 5.06
CA LEU A 270 -7.47 24.50 5.72
C LEU A 270 -8.04 24.64 7.13
N ALA A 271 -7.55 25.61 7.90
CA ALA A 271 -8.09 25.88 9.24
C ALA A 271 -9.58 26.29 9.20
N LYS A 272 -9.96 27.12 8.22
CA LYS A 272 -11.36 27.49 8.00
C LYS A 272 -12.21 26.27 7.65
N ARG A 273 -11.78 25.46 6.67
CA ARG A 273 -12.48 24.22 6.28
C ARG A 273 -12.60 23.24 7.45
N LYS A 274 -11.56 23.15 8.29
CA LYS A 274 -11.58 22.31 9.50
C LYS A 274 -12.59 22.80 10.53
N ALA A 275 -12.71 24.11 10.71
CA ALA A 275 -13.71 24.69 11.61
C ALA A 275 -15.16 24.51 11.13
N GLU A 276 -15.36 24.43 9.82
CA GLU A 276 -16.66 24.18 9.19
C GLU A 276 -17.02 22.68 9.10
N TRP A 277 -16.00 21.80 9.15
CA TRP A 277 -16.17 20.36 9.01
C TRP A 277 -16.90 19.76 10.22
N GLN A 278 -17.86 18.91 9.93
CA GLN A 278 -18.57 18.13 10.94
C GLN A 278 -18.34 16.64 10.69
N GLN A 279 -18.00 15.92 11.75
CA GLN A 279 -17.80 14.48 11.65
C GLN A 279 -19.10 13.79 11.21
N PRO A 280 -19.09 13.06 10.06
CA PRO A 280 -20.25 12.29 9.65
C PRO A 280 -20.57 11.17 10.63
N GLU A 281 -21.82 10.77 10.69
CA GLU A 281 -22.23 9.58 11.43
C GLU A 281 -21.50 8.33 10.86
N LEU A 282 -21.18 7.38 11.76
CA LEU A 282 -20.58 6.12 11.33
C LEU A 282 -21.54 5.35 10.43
N LYS A 283 -21.03 4.80 9.31
CA LYS A 283 -21.82 3.97 8.40
C LYS A 283 -22.43 2.74 9.09
N ALA A 284 -21.77 2.22 10.12
CA ALA A 284 -22.29 1.14 10.96
C ALA A 284 -22.76 1.72 12.32
N THR A 285 -24.04 1.63 12.60
CA THR A 285 -24.66 2.18 13.85
C THR A 285 -24.89 1.12 14.92
N LYS A 286 -24.70 -0.17 14.60
CA LYS A 286 -24.89 -1.31 15.51
C LYS A 286 -24.09 -2.55 15.08
N GLY A 287 -24.00 -3.52 15.99
CA GLY A 287 -23.36 -4.82 15.69
C GLY A 287 -21.82 -4.76 15.74
N VAL A 288 -21.17 -5.76 15.12
CA VAL A 288 -19.71 -5.94 15.18
C VAL A 288 -18.96 -4.81 14.50
N LEU A 289 -19.46 -4.32 13.37
CA LEU A 289 -18.80 -3.22 12.64
C LEU A 289 -18.86 -1.91 13.41
N PHE A 290 -19.93 -1.65 14.16
CA PHE A 290 -20.01 -0.50 15.06
C PHE A 290 -18.95 -0.60 16.18
N LYS A 291 -18.83 -1.78 16.82
CA LYS A 291 -17.82 -2.01 17.84
C LYS A 291 -16.41 -1.83 17.28
N TYR A 292 -16.15 -2.40 16.10
CA TYR A 292 -14.88 -2.25 15.39
C TYR A 292 -14.55 -0.77 15.15
N ALA A 293 -15.45 0.00 14.55
CA ALA A 293 -15.22 1.42 14.26
C ALA A 293 -14.95 2.26 15.52
N LYS A 294 -15.45 1.82 16.70
CA LYS A 294 -15.21 2.51 17.98
C LYS A 294 -13.85 2.23 18.60
N CYS A 295 -13.23 1.08 18.32
CA CYS A 295 -11.96 0.68 18.93
C CYS A 295 -10.78 0.61 17.95
N VAL A 296 -11.03 0.56 16.64
CA VAL A 296 -9.97 0.39 15.68
C VAL A 296 -8.98 1.57 15.68
N SER A 297 -7.70 1.24 15.60
CA SER A 297 -6.62 2.20 15.46
C SER A 297 -6.47 2.71 14.01
N SER A 298 -5.60 3.70 13.82
CA SER A 298 -5.24 4.23 12.51
C SER A 298 -4.64 3.14 11.59
N ALA A 299 -4.77 3.30 10.28
CA ALA A 299 -4.13 2.40 9.31
C ALA A 299 -2.60 2.47 9.39
N SER A 300 -2.01 3.61 9.81
CA SER A 300 -0.57 3.74 10.06
C SER A 300 -0.07 2.87 11.22
N THR A 301 -0.97 2.43 12.11
CA THR A 301 -0.67 1.55 13.24
C THR A 301 -1.32 0.16 13.11
N GLY A 302 -1.73 -0.23 11.90
CA GLY A 302 -2.17 -1.59 11.58
C GLY A 302 -3.66 -1.87 11.75
N CYS A 303 -4.52 -0.88 12.02
CA CYS A 303 -5.96 -1.09 12.23
C CYS A 303 -6.26 -2.11 13.35
N VAL A 304 -5.49 -2.11 14.43
CA VAL A 304 -5.68 -3.01 15.58
C VAL A 304 -6.83 -2.55 16.47
N THR A 305 -7.43 -3.48 17.22
CA THR A 305 -8.61 -3.21 18.06
C THR A 305 -8.37 -3.47 19.55
N ASP A 306 -7.19 -3.93 19.90
CA ASP A 306 -6.73 -4.35 21.22
C ASP A 306 -5.67 -3.38 21.78
N LYS A 307 -6.09 -2.14 22.04
CA LYS A 307 -5.23 -1.11 22.63
C LYS A 307 -5.19 -1.21 24.13
#